data_31208d2c7fa546c01bd81be8b306c770
#
_entry.id   31208d2c7fa546c01bd81be8b306c770
#
_cell.length_a   1.000
_cell.length_b   1.000
_cell.length_c   1.000
_cell.angle_alpha   90.00
_cell.angle_beta   90.00
_cell.angle_gamma   90.00
#
_symmetry.space_group_name_H-M   'P 1'
#
loop_
_entity.id
_entity.type
_entity.pdbx_description
1 polymer ?
#
loop_
_entity_poly.entity_id
_entity_poly.type
_entity_poly.pdbx_seq_one_letter_code
_entity_poly.pdbx_strand_id
1 'polypeptide(L)'
;TDGGSAVPGTCGIGHTRWATHGEPSETNAHPHCTDDKSVVLVHNGIIENYQELKAKLLRSGYTFYSQTDTEVAVKLVDYYYKKTGTPLEAISRAMLRIRGSYAFGVIFKDYPGKLFAARKDSPLIIGKSENGSLIASDVPAILDQTRRVYYIGNLEIAELSRDEIHFYNIDREEIEKDVVEIQWDAAAAEKGGYEHFMLKEIHEQPKAVQDTIGAYVKEGHIDFSETGLTDEKLASLKRIYIIACGSAYHVGMVGKYVIESMAKIPVEVDVASEFRYRDPILVEDSMVVIISQSGETADSLAALRLARDRNVPVIIPGPGWEGMRTEKRIYLQLPFGK
;
A
#
# COMPACT_ATOMS: atom_id res chain seq x y z
N THR A 1 -24.88 2.21 12.42
CA THR A 1 -23.95 1.28 13.10
C THR A 1 -23.80 1.73 14.54
N ASP A 2 -24.01 0.84 15.48
CA ASP A 2 -24.16 1.11 16.92
C ASP A 2 -22.82 1.43 17.65
N GLY A 3 -21.82 1.92 16.92
CA GLY A 3 -20.53 2.33 17.46
C GLY A 3 -19.71 1.24 18.18
N GLY A 4 -20.06 -0.04 17.99
CA GLY A 4 -19.35 -1.17 18.60
C GLY A 4 -19.59 -1.33 20.10
N SER A 5 -20.24 -0.39 20.77
CA SER A 5 -20.47 -0.42 22.23
C SER A 5 -21.37 -1.56 22.71
N ALA A 6 -22.15 -2.15 21.81
CA ALA A 6 -23.02 -3.31 22.10
C ALA A 6 -22.28 -4.67 21.98
N VAL A 7 -21.01 -4.69 21.53
CA VAL A 7 -20.24 -5.93 21.36
C VAL A 7 -19.18 -6.00 22.45
N PRO A 8 -19.31 -6.89 23.45
CA PRO A 8 -18.37 -7.00 24.54
C PRO A 8 -17.10 -7.78 24.10
N GLY A 9 -16.35 -7.23 23.15
CA GLY A 9 -15.11 -7.83 22.63
C GLY A 9 -13.91 -6.94 22.91
N THR A 10 -12.75 -7.57 23.16
CA THR A 10 -11.46 -6.89 23.35
C THR A 10 -10.56 -6.96 22.13
N CYS A 11 -10.95 -7.72 21.12
CA CYS A 11 -10.25 -7.88 19.85
C CYS A 11 -11.28 -7.88 18.70
N GLY A 12 -11.02 -7.17 17.62
CA GLY A 12 -11.93 -7.07 16.48
C GLY A 12 -11.23 -6.61 15.21
N ILE A 13 -11.83 -6.93 14.08
CA ILE A 13 -11.42 -6.45 12.75
C ILE A 13 -12.63 -5.85 12.04
N GLY A 14 -12.39 -4.82 11.25
CA GLY A 14 -13.40 -4.12 10.48
C GLY A 14 -12.85 -3.69 9.13
N HIS A 15 -13.77 -3.42 8.18
CA HIS A 15 -13.40 -3.04 6.82
C HIS A 15 -14.50 -2.21 6.17
N THR A 16 -14.15 -1.12 5.51
CA THR A 16 -15.11 -0.25 4.81
C THR A 16 -15.45 -0.73 3.40
N ARG A 17 -14.70 -1.66 2.88
CA ARG A 17 -14.76 -2.29 1.56
C ARG A 17 -14.77 -1.32 0.37
N TRP A 18 -13.76 -1.44 -0.47
CA TRP A 18 -13.77 -0.98 -1.86
C TRP A 18 -13.97 -2.20 -2.76
N ALA A 19 -15.12 -2.28 -3.45
CA ALA A 19 -15.49 -3.49 -4.21
C ALA A 19 -14.58 -3.70 -5.42
N THR A 20 -13.86 -4.81 -5.45
CA THR A 20 -13.05 -5.28 -6.59
C THR A 20 -13.64 -6.54 -7.23
N HIS A 21 -14.18 -7.46 -6.42
CA HIS A 21 -14.83 -8.70 -6.82
C HIS A 21 -16.20 -8.83 -6.17
N GLY A 22 -17.22 -9.14 -6.97
CA GLY A 22 -18.61 -9.20 -6.54
C GLY A 22 -19.24 -7.82 -6.31
N GLU A 23 -20.54 -7.73 -6.51
CA GLU A 23 -21.30 -6.50 -6.31
C GLU A 23 -21.27 -6.01 -4.85
N PRO A 24 -21.47 -4.71 -4.58
CA PRO A 24 -21.67 -4.21 -3.23
C PRO A 24 -22.95 -4.78 -2.60
N SER A 25 -22.80 -5.76 -1.71
CA SER A 25 -23.89 -6.41 -0.99
C SER A 25 -23.42 -6.85 0.40
N GLU A 26 -24.32 -7.14 1.30
CA GLU A 26 -24.00 -7.66 2.64
C GLU A 26 -23.24 -8.99 2.55
N THR A 27 -23.63 -9.88 1.63
CA THR A 27 -22.98 -11.18 1.42
C THR A 27 -21.53 -11.03 0.98
N ASN A 28 -21.20 -9.99 0.23
CA ASN A 28 -19.86 -9.70 -0.26
C ASN A 28 -19.09 -8.72 0.64
N ALA A 29 -19.67 -8.24 1.74
CA ALA A 29 -19.01 -7.35 2.68
C ALA A 29 -17.97 -8.10 3.54
N HIS A 30 -16.88 -7.41 3.87
CA HIS A 30 -15.90 -7.90 4.85
C HIS A 30 -16.39 -7.60 6.29
N PRO A 31 -15.97 -8.42 7.26
CA PRO A 31 -15.07 -9.58 7.17
C PRO A 31 -15.74 -10.82 6.58
N HIS A 32 -14.97 -11.68 5.93
CA HIS A 32 -15.38 -13.03 5.58
C HIS A 32 -14.95 -14.04 6.64
N CYS A 33 -15.71 -15.12 6.79
CA CYS A 33 -15.41 -16.17 7.76
C CYS A 33 -15.57 -17.58 7.16
N THR A 34 -15.02 -18.54 7.86
CA THR A 34 -15.28 -19.98 7.62
C THR A 34 -16.69 -20.34 8.04
N ASP A 35 -17.19 -21.47 7.56
CA ASP A 35 -18.58 -21.92 7.83
C ASP A 35 -18.82 -22.16 9.34
N ASP A 36 -17.81 -22.63 10.06
CA ASP A 36 -17.80 -22.84 11.51
C ASP A 36 -17.37 -21.59 12.32
N LYS A 37 -17.07 -20.49 11.61
CA LYS A 37 -16.57 -19.23 12.19
C LYS A 37 -15.28 -19.39 13.02
N SER A 38 -14.47 -20.40 12.70
CA SER A 38 -13.18 -20.62 13.37
C SER A 38 -12.12 -19.61 12.94
N VAL A 39 -12.21 -19.09 11.71
CA VAL A 39 -11.30 -18.07 11.16
C VAL A 39 -12.12 -16.95 10.54
N VAL A 40 -11.74 -15.72 10.85
CA VAL A 40 -12.34 -14.49 10.29
C VAL A 40 -11.24 -13.62 9.69
N LEU A 41 -11.49 -13.05 8.50
CA LEU A 41 -10.47 -12.33 7.75
C LEU A 41 -11.03 -11.09 7.06
N VAL A 42 -10.27 -10.00 7.11
CA VAL A 42 -10.42 -8.82 6.25
C VAL A 42 -9.23 -8.72 5.30
N HIS A 43 -9.45 -8.13 4.12
CA HIS A 43 -8.48 -8.10 3.03
C HIS A 43 -8.55 -6.79 2.25
N ASN A 44 -7.39 -6.17 2.04
CA ASN A 44 -7.14 -5.15 1.03
C ASN A 44 -6.25 -5.74 -0.07
N GLY A 45 -6.58 -5.50 -1.32
CA GLY A 45 -5.83 -5.97 -2.47
C GLY A 45 -6.63 -6.86 -3.40
N ILE A 46 -5.95 -7.62 -4.25
CA ILE A 46 -6.54 -8.51 -5.25
C ILE A 46 -5.78 -9.83 -5.27
N ILE A 47 -6.51 -10.94 -5.14
CA ILE A 47 -5.97 -12.30 -5.29
C ILE A 47 -6.17 -12.74 -6.74
N GLU A 48 -5.16 -12.57 -7.57
CA GLU A 48 -5.23 -12.82 -9.03
C GLU A 48 -5.59 -14.28 -9.37
N ASN A 49 -5.11 -15.22 -8.58
CA ASN A 49 -5.36 -16.65 -8.81
C ASN A 49 -6.52 -17.22 -7.98
N TYR A 50 -7.47 -16.39 -7.52
CA TYR A 50 -8.55 -16.83 -6.64
C TYR A 50 -9.41 -17.94 -7.23
N GLN A 51 -9.64 -17.95 -8.55
CA GLN A 51 -10.41 -19.00 -9.22
C GLN A 51 -9.73 -20.37 -9.13
N GLU A 52 -8.41 -20.43 -9.34
CA GLU A 52 -7.61 -21.64 -9.20
C GLU A 52 -7.66 -22.17 -7.75
N LEU A 53 -7.47 -21.26 -6.78
CA LEU A 53 -7.54 -21.59 -5.36
C LEU A 53 -8.94 -22.06 -4.95
N LYS A 54 -10.00 -21.39 -5.43
CA LYS A 54 -11.39 -21.77 -5.21
C LYS A 54 -11.69 -23.17 -5.73
N ALA A 55 -11.26 -23.48 -6.96
CA ALA A 55 -11.44 -24.79 -7.55
C ALA A 55 -10.74 -25.91 -6.74
N LYS A 56 -9.56 -25.62 -6.17
CA LYS A 56 -8.85 -26.53 -5.26
C LYS A 56 -9.61 -26.75 -3.95
N LEU A 57 -10.10 -25.68 -3.34
CA LEU A 57 -10.85 -25.73 -2.09
C LEU A 57 -12.19 -26.46 -2.25
N LEU A 58 -12.91 -26.25 -3.36
CA LEU A 58 -14.12 -27.00 -3.69
C LEU A 58 -13.86 -28.51 -3.74
N ARG A 59 -12.75 -28.94 -4.37
CA ARG A 59 -12.33 -30.36 -4.38
C ARG A 59 -11.96 -30.91 -3.00
N SER A 60 -11.63 -30.01 -2.07
CA SER A 60 -11.34 -30.35 -0.67
C SER A 60 -12.56 -30.25 0.24
N GLY A 61 -13.77 -30.07 -0.31
CA GLY A 61 -15.04 -30.08 0.41
C GLY A 61 -15.49 -28.71 0.96
N TYR A 62 -14.81 -27.62 0.61
CA TYR A 62 -15.25 -26.28 0.98
C TYR A 62 -16.42 -25.82 0.13
N THR A 63 -17.33 -25.06 0.73
CA THR A 63 -18.41 -24.35 0.06
C THR A 63 -18.10 -22.86 0.00
N PHE A 64 -18.84 -22.08 -0.79
CA PHE A 64 -18.64 -20.64 -0.91
C PHE A 64 -19.99 -19.95 -0.95
N TYR A 65 -20.15 -18.89 -0.14
CA TYR A 65 -21.36 -18.11 -0.05
C TYR A 65 -21.27 -16.75 -0.76
N SER A 66 -20.06 -16.28 -1.04
CA SER A 66 -19.79 -14.98 -1.67
C SER A 66 -19.13 -15.10 -3.04
N GLN A 67 -19.04 -13.96 -3.72
CA GLN A 67 -18.35 -13.81 -5.00
C GLN A 67 -16.95 -13.22 -4.84
N THR A 68 -16.45 -13.06 -3.60
CA THR A 68 -15.22 -12.35 -3.33
C THR A 68 -14.01 -13.28 -3.33
N ASP A 69 -12.87 -12.75 -3.73
CA ASP A 69 -11.56 -13.37 -3.58
C ASP A 69 -11.15 -13.50 -2.10
N THR A 70 -11.68 -12.62 -1.25
CA THR A 70 -11.43 -12.63 0.20
C THR A 70 -12.01 -13.87 0.89
N GLU A 71 -13.18 -14.36 0.46
CA GLU A 71 -13.69 -15.64 0.98
C GLU A 71 -12.78 -16.80 0.61
N VAL A 72 -12.16 -16.74 -0.58
CA VAL A 72 -11.17 -17.74 -0.97
C VAL A 72 -9.94 -17.66 -0.07
N ALA A 73 -9.49 -16.46 0.29
CA ALA A 73 -8.37 -16.27 1.21
C ALA A 73 -8.63 -16.87 2.59
N VAL A 74 -9.76 -16.55 3.22
CA VAL A 74 -10.07 -17.07 4.57
C VAL A 74 -10.19 -18.59 4.58
N LYS A 75 -10.80 -19.17 3.55
CA LYS A 75 -10.93 -20.64 3.44
C LYS A 75 -9.60 -21.32 3.10
N LEU A 76 -8.68 -20.62 2.40
CA LEU A 76 -7.32 -21.12 2.19
C LEU A 76 -6.50 -21.12 3.49
N VAL A 77 -6.62 -20.07 4.29
CA VAL A 77 -6.00 -19.99 5.63
C VAL A 77 -6.53 -21.13 6.52
N ASP A 78 -7.85 -21.32 6.56
CA ASP A 78 -8.47 -22.42 7.33
C ASP A 78 -8.01 -23.81 6.86
N TYR A 79 -7.93 -24.02 5.53
CA TYR A 79 -7.42 -25.28 4.96
C TYR A 79 -6.02 -25.62 5.46
N TYR A 80 -5.16 -24.62 5.57
CA TYR A 80 -3.84 -24.84 6.14
C TYR A 80 -3.87 -24.91 7.66
N TYR A 81 -4.72 -24.15 8.34
CA TYR A 81 -4.86 -24.19 9.78
C TYR A 81 -5.31 -25.59 10.28
N LYS A 82 -6.28 -26.20 9.61
CA LYS A 82 -6.69 -27.59 9.90
C LYS A 82 -5.59 -28.62 9.70
N LYS A 83 -4.59 -28.31 8.88
CA LYS A 83 -3.45 -29.22 8.63
C LYS A 83 -2.26 -29.01 9.55
N THR A 84 -2.04 -27.79 10.00
CA THR A 84 -0.83 -27.40 10.73
C THR A 84 -1.09 -27.17 12.21
N GLY A 85 -2.30 -26.80 12.59
CA GLY A 85 -2.70 -26.50 13.95
C GLY A 85 -2.24 -25.16 14.49
N THR A 86 -1.49 -24.36 13.70
CA THR A 86 -0.96 -23.07 14.13
C THR A 86 -1.31 -21.94 13.15
N PRO A 87 -1.79 -20.77 13.65
CA PRO A 87 -2.12 -19.63 12.81
C PRO A 87 -0.96 -19.14 11.95
N LEU A 88 0.22 -18.99 12.54
CA LEU A 88 1.40 -18.46 11.85
C LEU A 88 1.77 -19.32 10.64
N GLU A 89 1.80 -20.64 10.80
CA GLU A 89 2.11 -21.55 9.69
C GLU A 89 0.98 -21.58 8.65
N ALA A 90 -0.27 -21.52 9.07
CA ALA A 90 -1.41 -21.47 8.16
C ALA A 90 -1.38 -20.23 7.26
N ILE A 91 -1.11 -19.06 7.85
CA ILE A 91 -0.99 -17.80 7.12
C ILE A 91 0.21 -17.84 6.17
N SER A 92 1.40 -18.23 6.66
CA SER A 92 2.61 -18.36 5.83
C SER A 92 2.37 -19.26 4.61
N ARG A 93 1.77 -20.43 4.80
CA ARG A 93 1.46 -21.36 3.69
C ARG A 93 0.42 -20.80 2.72
N ALA A 94 -0.57 -20.04 3.20
CA ALA A 94 -1.54 -19.37 2.34
C ALA A 94 -0.85 -18.29 1.51
N MET A 95 -0.01 -17.44 2.12
CA MET A 95 0.75 -16.39 1.45
C MET A 95 1.60 -16.94 0.28
N LEU A 96 2.25 -18.08 0.46
CA LEU A 96 3.05 -18.74 -0.58
C LEU A 96 2.23 -19.26 -1.77
N ARG A 97 0.91 -19.39 -1.63
CA ARG A 97 0.01 -19.88 -2.69
C ARG A 97 -0.74 -18.77 -3.41
N ILE A 98 -0.88 -17.62 -2.77
CA ILE A 98 -1.58 -16.48 -3.32
C ILE A 98 -0.68 -15.73 -4.30
N ARG A 99 -1.21 -15.44 -5.48
CA ARG A 99 -0.66 -14.48 -6.43
C ARG A 99 -1.45 -13.18 -6.38
N GLY A 100 -0.77 -12.05 -6.50
CA GLY A 100 -1.37 -10.73 -6.39
C GLY A 100 -0.92 -9.99 -5.14
N SER A 101 -1.61 -8.89 -4.83
CA SER A 101 -1.35 -8.03 -3.69
C SER A 101 -2.38 -8.28 -2.58
N TYR A 102 -1.94 -8.25 -1.33
CA TYR A 102 -2.83 -8.39 -0.19
C TYR A 102 -2.29 -7.76 1.09
N ALA A 103 -3.23 -7.30 1.91
CA ALA A 103 -3.03 -6.99 3.32
C ALA A 103 -4.17 -7.66 4.10
N PHE A 104 -3.83 -8.56 5.01
CA PHE A 104 -4.77 -9.35 5.80
C PHE A 104 -4.79 -8.91 7.25
N GLY A 105 -5.99 -8.85 7.84
CA GLY A 105 -6.21 -8.95 9.27
C GLY A 105 -6.99 -10.23 9.56
N VAL A 106 -6.48 -11.09 10.44
CA VAL A 106 -7.02 -12.44 10.67
C VAL A 106 -7.21 -12.69 12.16
N ILE A 107 -8.37 -13.20 12.53
CA ILE A 107 -8.67 -13.66 13.90
C ILE A 107 -9.00 -15.16 13.85
N PHE A 108 -8.43 -15.90 14.79
CA PHE A 108 -8.72 -17.32 15.02
C PHE A 108 -9.47 -17.48 16.34
N LYS A 109 -10.55 -18.23 16.30
CA LYS A 109 -11.40 -18.48 17.47
C LYS A 109 -10.63 -19.11 18.64
N ASP A 110 -9.68 -20.00 18.33
CA ASP A 110 -8.89 -20.75 19.33
C ASP A 110 -7.74 -19.90 19.92
N TYR A 111 -7.55 -18.67 19.42
CA TYR A 111 -6.53 -17.72 19.90
C TYR A 111 -7.17 -16.41 20.36
N PRO A 112 -7.98 -16.43 21.42
CA PRO A 112 -8.68 -15.25 21.91
C PRO A 112 -7.69 -14.14 22.33
N GLY A 113 -8.00 -12.91 21.94
CA GLY A 113 -7.14 -11.76 22.23
C GLY A 113 -5.91 -11.61 21.32
N LYS A 114 -5.76 -12.47 20.32
CA LYS A 114 -4.72 -12.36 19.31
C LYS A 114 -5.28 -11.95 17.96
N LEU A 115 -4.57 -11.06 17.30
CA LEU A 115 -4.80 -10.60 15.94
C LEU A 115 -3.56 -10.90 15.10
N PHE A 116 -3.75 -11.45 13.93
CA PHE A 116 -2.67 -11.70 12.98
C PHE A 116 -2.80 -10.76 11.79
N ALA A 117 -1.68 -10.20 11.36
CA ALA A 117 -1.60 -9.33 10.20
C ALA A 117 -0.53 -9.83 9.24
N ALA A 118 -0.80 -9.79 7.94
CA ALA A 118 0.15 -10.24 6.94
C ALA A 118 -0.01 -9.41 5.67
N ARG A 119 1.10 -9.14 4.94
CA ARG A 119 0.99 -8.35 3.72
C ARG A 119 1.93 -8.82 2.61
N LYS A 120 1.51 -8.49 1.39
CA LYS A 120 2.33 -8.44 0.19
C LYS A 120 1.80 -7.33 -0.72
N ASP A 121 2.63 -6.35 -1.02
CA ASP A 121 2.37 -5.24 -1.96
C ASP A 121 1.19 -4.30 -1.63
N SER A 122 0.28 -4.65 -0.73
CA SER A 122 -0.78 -3.76 -0.22
C SER A 122 -0.34 -3.09 1.09
N PRO A 123 -0.73 -1.82 1.35
CA PRO A 123 -0.33 -1.11 2.57
C PRO A 123 -0.93 -1.74 3.83
N LEU A 124 -0.11 -1.85 4.86
CA LEU A 124 -0.50 -2.28 6.20
C LEU A 124 0.53 -1.79 7.22
N ILE A 125 0.05 -1.17 8.27
CA ILE A 125 0.85 -0.70 9.40
C ILE A 125 0.35 -1.30 10.71
N ILE A 126 1.24 -1.40 11.67
CA ILE A 126 0.95 -1.87 13.02
C ILE A 126 1.16 -0.70 13.98
N GLY A 127 0.14 -0.33 14.74
CA GLY A 127 0.23 0.68 15.78
C GLY A 127 0.38 0.07 17.17
N LYS A 128 1.22 0.68 18.01
CA LYS A 128 1.35 0.33 19.43
C LYS A 128 0.86 1.48 20.30
N SER A 129 -0.24 1.28 21.00
CA SER A 129 -0.79 2.24 21.96
C SER A 129 -0.63 1.73 23.40
N GLU A 130 -0.95 2.57 24.38
CA GLU A 130 -1.01 2.19 25.80
C GLU A 130 -2.14 1.18 26.07
N ASN A 131 -3.20 1.24 25.25
CA ASN A 131 -4.40 0.41 25.45
C ASN A 131 -4.39 -0.89 24.65
N GLY A 132 -3.39 -1.09 23.78
CA GLY A 132 -3.29 -2.29 22.95
C GLY A 132 -2.58 -2.07 21.64
N SER A 133 -2.73 -3.04 20.76
CA SER A 133 -2.12 -3.05 19.43
C SER A 133 -3.18 -2.90 18.34
N LEU A 134 -2.85 -2.20 17.27
CA LEU A 134 -3.75 -1.81 16.19
C LEU A 134 -3.18 -2.23 14.84
N ILE A 135 -4.05 -2.53 13.88
CA ILE A 135 -3.69 -2.62 12.45
C ILE A 135 -4.48 -1.59 11.67
N ALA A 136 -3.85 -0.99 10.67
CA ALA A 136 -4.52 -0.11 9.74
C ALA A 136 -3.87 -0.16 8.36
N SER A 137 -4.61 0.21 7.33
CA SER A 137 -4.06 0.39 5.99
C SER A 137 -3.31 1.71 5.84
N ASP A 138 -3.58 2.70 6.71
CA ASP A 138 -2.99 4.03 6.64
C ASP A 138 -2.79 4.63 8.03
N VAL A 139 -1.74 5.45 8.18
CA VAL A 139 -1.35 6.12 9.43
C VAL A 139 -2.45 7.03 10.00
N PRO A 140 -3.14 7.88 9.21
CA PRO A 140 -4.22 8.74 9.72
C PRO A 140 -5.30 7.99 10.48
N ALA A 141 -5.57 6.74 10.14
CA ALA A 141 -6.61 5.94 10.78
C ALA A 141 -6.34 5.61 12.26
N ILE A 142 -5.09 5.71 12.71
CA ILE A 142 -4.68 5.34 14.07
C ILE A 142 -4.00 6.48 14.86
N LEU A 143 -3.81 7.66 14.24
CA LEU A 143 -3.11 8.79 14.87
C LEU A 143 -3.75 9.25 16.18
N ASP A 144 -5.07 9.13 16.31
CA ASP A 144 -5.80 9.45 17.55
C ASP A 144 -5.48 8.50 18.71
N GLN A 145 -4.97 7.32 18.38
CA GLN A 145 -4.67 6.26 19.36
C GLN A 145 -3.18 6.14 19.64
N THR A 146 -2.34 6.33 18.62
CA THR A 146 -0.90 6.21 18.76
C THR A 146 -0.15 6.87 17.60
N ARG A 147 1.05 7.38 17.92
CA ARG A 147 2.04 7.84 16.94
C ARG A 147 3.18 6.81 16.73
N ARG A 148 3.17 5.73 17.49
CA ARG A 148 4.19 4.68 17.45
C ARG A 148 3.72 3.59 16.50
N VAL A 149 4.37 3.49 15.33
CA VAL A 149 3.99 2.54 14.29
C VAL A 149 5.17 1.66 13.88
N TYR A 150 4.85 0.48 13.39
CA TYR A 150 5.79 -0.41 12.72
C TYR A 150 5.32 -0.61 11.28
N TYR A 151 6.25 -0.51 10.35
CA TYR A 151 6.01 -0.83 8.96
C TYR A 151 6.31 -2.31 8.72
N ILE A 152 5.27 -3.06 8.41
CA ILE A 152 5.39 -4.48 8.06
C ILE A 152 5.84 -4.61 6.60
N GLY A 153 6.85 -5.42 6.33
CA GLY A 153 7.40 -5.66 5.00
C GLY A 153 6.59 -6.67 4.17
N ASN A 154 6.99 -6.85 2.92
CA ASN A 154 6.39 -7.86 2.06
C ASN A 154 6.74 -9.26 2.55
N LEU A 155 5.73 -10.16 2.55
CA LEU A 155 5.85 -11.53 3.02
C LEU A 155 6.25 -11.64 4.50
N GLU A 156 5.89 -10.64 5.28
CA GLU A 156 6.01 -10.67 6.73
C GLU A 156 4.64 -10.87 7.37
N ILE A 157 4.66 -11.43 8.59
CA ILE A 157 3.49 -11.68 9.43
C ILE A 157 3.72 -11.02 10.77
N ALA A 158 2.71 -10.34 11.30
CA ALA A 158 2.70 -9.86 12.66
C ALA A 158 1.66 -10.63 13.48
N GLU A 159 2.03 -11.04 14.68
CA GLU A 159 1.14 -11.55 15.71
C GLU A 159 1.01 -10.47 16.78
N LEU A 160 -0.21 -10.00 17.00
CA LEU A 160 -0.50 -8.93 17.94
C LEU A 160 -1.35 -9.45 19.09
N SER A 161 -0.98 -9.05 20.28
CA SER A 161 -1.80 -9.12 21.49
C SER A 161 -2.01 -7.71 22.04
N ARG A 162 -2.67 -7.61 23.20
CA ARG A 162 -2.80 -6.34 23.89
C ARG A 162 -1.44 -5.74 24.23
N ASP A 163 -0.52 -6.55 24.73
CA ASP A 163 0.72 -6.08 25.34
C ASP A 163 1.96 -6.30 24.45
N GLU A 164 1.91 -7.28 23.55
CA GLU A 164 3.06 -7.72 22.75
C GLU A 164 2.75 -7.73 21.25
N ILE A 165 3.78 -7.47 20.46
CA ILE A 165 3.76 -7.56 19.01
C ILE A 165 5.01 -8.31 18.58
N HIS A 166 4.82 -9.41 17.85
CA HIS A 166 5.89 -10.23 17.30
C HIS A 166 5.81 -10.20 15.78
N PHE A 167 6.95 -10.10 15.11
CA PHE A 167 7.06 -10.10 13.67
C PHE A 167 7.82 -11.33 13.18
N TYR A 168 7.36 -11.87 12.07
CA TYR A 168 7.93 -13.07 11.47
C TYR A 168 8.13 -12.88 9.97
N ASN A 169 9.19 -13.48 9.42
CA ASN A 169 9.35 -13.61 7.98
C ASN A 169 8.46 -14.76 7.44
N ILE A 170 8.48 -14.97 6.13
CA ILE A 170 7.68 -16.01 5.48
C ILE A 170 8.06 -17.42 5.93
N ASP A 171 9.29 -17.63 6.38
CA ASP A 171 9.78 -18.91 6.92
C ASP A 171 9.44 -19.09 8.39
N ARG A 172 8.74 -18.14 8.98
CA ARG A 172 8.28 -18.10 10.37
C ARG A 172 9.40 -17.91 11.41
N GLU A 173 10.51 -17.36 10.96
CA GLU A 173 11.55 -16.92 11.87
C GLU A 173 11.17 -15.53 12.41
N GLU A 174 11.33 -15.37 13.72
CA GLU A 174 11.04 -14.09 14.36
C GLU A 174 12.07 -13.04 13.94
N ILE A 175 11.58 -11.83 13.62
CA ILE A 175 12.40 -10.71 13.17
C ILE A 175 12.14 -9.49 14.05
N GLU A 176 13.15 -8.69 14.28
CA GLU A 176 13.01 -7.42 14.97
C GLU A 176 12.59 -6.30 14.01
N LYS A 177 11.78 -5.38 14.51
CA LYS A 177 11.32 -4.19 13.78
C LYS A 177 11.52 -2.95 14.62
N ASP A 178 12.03 -1.91 14.00
CA ASP A 178 12.13 -0.60 14.63
C ASP A 178 10.77 0.08 14.68
N VAL A 179 10.47 0.69 15.84
CA VAL A 179 9.32 1.57 15.98
C VAL A 179 9.63 2.92 15.34
N VAL A 180 8.71 3.39 14.51
CA VAL A 180 8.76 4.72 13.92
C VAL A 180 7.78 5.62 14.65
N GLU A 181 8.24 6.76 15.13
CA GLU A 181 7.38 7.78 15.73
C GLU A 181 6.95 8.78 14.65
N ILE A 182 5.65 8.86 14.42
CA ILE A 182 5.05 9.75 13.42
C ILE A 182 5.09 11.18 13.92
N GLN A 183 5.86 12.01 13.21
CA GLN A 183 6.07 13.42 13.53
C GLN A 183 4.98 14.35 12.97
N TRP A 184 3.99 13.80 12.27
CA TRP A 184 2.96 14.63 11.65
C TRP A 184 2.11 15.34 12.70
N ASP A 185 1.76 16.58 12.39
CA ASP A 185 0.79 17.33 13.18
C ASP A 185 -0.60 16.69 13.00
N ALA A 186 -1.18 16.22 14.11
CA ALA A 186 -2.54 15.69 14.11
C ALA A 186 -3.56 16.76 13.64
N ALA A 187 -3.29 18.05 13.89
CA ALA A 187 -4.11 19.14 13.41
C ALA A 187 -4.12 19.25 11.87
N ALA A 188 -3.05 18.82 11.19
CA ALA A 188 -3.02 18.74 9.73
C ALA A 188 -3.94 17.64 9.17
N ALA A 189 -4.20 16.58 9.94
CA ALA A 189 -5.14 15.51 9.59
C ALA A 189 -6.62 15.89 9.86
N GLU A 190 -6.87 17.00 10.55
CA GLU A 190 -8.21 17.51 10.81
C GLU A 190 -8.74 18.38 9.68
N LYS A 191 -10.06 18.54 9.61
CA LYS A 191 -10.68 19.40 8.58
C LYS A 191 -10.34 20.89 8.69
N GLY A 192 -9.73 21.34 9.80
CA GLY A 192 -9.25 22.71 9.98
C GLY A 192 -10.35 23.78 9.84
N GLY A 193 -11.57 23.46 10.24
CA GLY A 193 -12.74 24.36 10.12
C GLY A 193 -13.49 24.26 8.79
N TYR A 194 -13.03 23.46 7.85
CA TYR A 194 -13.75 23.22 6.59
C TYR A 194 -14.80 22.10 6.74
N GLU A 195 -15.90 22.21 6.00
CA GLU A 195 -16.97 21.21 6.02
C GLU A 195 -16.51 19.85 5.47
N HIS A 196 -15.65 19.89 4.43
CA HIS A 196 -15.12 18.71 3.74
C HIS A 196 -13.60 18.79 3.55
N PHE A 197 -12.92 17.64 3.61
CA PHE A 197 -11.47 17.55 3.34
C PHE A 197 -11.09 18.09 1.97
N MET A 198 -11.85 17.76 0.93
CA MET A 198 -11.61 18.30 -0.42
C MET A 198 -11.62 19.82 -0.45
N LEU A 199 -12.53 20.46 0.28
CA LEU A 199 -12.58 21.92 0.36
C LEU A 199 -11.33 22.48 1.05
N LYS A 200 -10.88 21.86 2.13
CA LYS A 200 -9.61 22.18 2.78
C LYS A 200 -8.44 22.07 1.79
N GLU A 201 -8.30 20.93 1.10
CA GLU A 201 -7.24 20.68 0.12
C GLU A 201 -7.23 21.72 -1.01
N ILE A 202 -8.40 22.14 -1.51
CA ILE A 202 -8.51 23.21 -2.51
C ILE A 202 -7.91 24.51 -1.98
N HIS A 203 -8.20 24.87 -0.75
CA HIS A 203 -7.67 26.09 -0.12
C HIS A 203 -6.19 26.00 0.27
N GLU A 204 -5.67 24.81 0.48
CA GLU A 204 -4.26 24.56 0.79
C GLU A 204 -3.35 24.55 -0.46
N GLN A 205 -3.91 24.43 -1.67
CA GLN A 205 -3.12 24.34 -2.92
C GLN A 205 -2.09 25.47 -3.08
N PRO A 206 -2.40 26.75 -2.83
CA PRO A 206 -1.40 27.82 -2.98
C PRO A 206 -0.18 27.60 -2.11
N LYS A 207 -0.40 27.21 -0.86
CA LYS A 207 0.69 26.89 0.07
C LYS A 207 1.47 25.64 -0.35
N ALA A 208 0.78 24.58 -0.72
CA ALA A 208 1.41 23.33 -1.16
C ALA A 208 2.29 23.55 -2.40
N VAL A 209 1.83 24.35 -3.37
CA VAL A 209 2.62 24.73 -4.55
C VAL A 209 3.84 25.55 -4.16
N GLN A 210 3.66 26.54 -3.27
CA GLN A 210 4.76 27.39 -2.79
C GLN A 210 5.83 26.56 -2.06
N ASP A 211 5.43 25.67 -1.15
CA ASP A 211 6.32 24.81 -0.39
C ASP A 211 7.09 23.86 -1.33
N THR A 212 6.40 23.30 -2.34
CA THR A 212 7.00 22.40 -3.34
C THR A 212 8.04 23.13 -4.19
N ILE A 213 7.70 24.30 -4.74
CA ILE A 213 8.61 25.09 -5.56
C ILE A 213 9.78 25.59 -4.71
N GLY A 214 9.51 26.08 -3.50
CA GLY A 214 10.52 26.63 -2.60
C GLY A 214 11.60 25.63 -2.19
N ALA A 215 11.30 24.33 -2.19
CA ALA A 215 12.29 23.28 -1.90
C ALA A 215 13.38 23.16 -2.98
N TYR A 216 13.05 23.48 -4.24
CA TYR A 216 13.93 23.27 -5.39
C TYR A 216 14.33 24.53 -6.13
N VAL A 217 13.72 25.67 -5.84
CA VAL A 217 14.08 26.96 -6.46
C VAL A 217 14.87 27.77 -5.46
N LYS A 218 16.19 27.92 -5.69
CA LYS A 218 17.11 28.72 -4.88
C LYS A 218 17.66 29.84 -5.74
N GLU A 219 17.53 31.07 -5.30
CA GLU A 219 18.06 32.28 -6.00
C GLU A 219 17.65 32.37 -7.48
N GLY A 220 16.44 31.92 -7.82
CA GLY A 220 15.92 31.95 -9.20
C GLY A 220 16.39 30.82 -10.11
N HIS A 221 17.15 29.86 -9.59
CA HIS A 221 17.60 28.66 -10.29
C HIS A 221 16.97 27.40 -9.68
N ILE A 222 16.74 26.40 -10.51
CA ILE A 222 16.29 25.06 -10.05
C ILE A 222 17.51 24.29 -9.58
N ASP A 223 17.49 23.83 -8.33
CA ASP A 223 18.57 23.06 -7.70
C ASP A 223 18.07 21.64 -7.37
N PHE A 224 18.58 20.67 -8.12
CA PHE A 224 18.35 19.24 -7.89
C PHE A 224 19.60 18.51 -7.32
N SER A 225 20.59 19.23 -6.83
CA SER A 225 21.86 18.67 -6.36
C SER A 225 21.68 17.56 -5.30
N GLU A 226 20.73 17.73 -4.39
CA GLU A 226 20.41 16.76 -3.33
C GLU A 226 19.76 15.46 -3.88
N THR A 227 19.22 15.49 -5.09
CA THR A 227 18.55 14.34 -5.71
C THR A 227 19.49 13.45 -6.51
N GLY A 228 20.74 13.91 -6.78
CA GLY A 228 21.68 13.27 -7.67
C GLY A 228 21.36 13.38 -9.17
N LEU A 229 20.37 14.22 -9.53
CA LEU A 229 20.14 14.68 -10.90
C LEU A 229 21.14 15.76 -11.23
N THR A 230 22.09 15.47 -12.11
CA THR A 230 23.05 16.45 -12.61
C THR A 230 22.62 16.98 -13.97
N ASP A 231 23.08 18.19 -14.31
CA ASP A 231 22.80 18.80 -15.60
C ASP A 231 23.26 17.92 -16.77
N GLU A 232 24.40 17.21 -16.62
CA GLU A 232 24.89 16.28 -17.63
C GLU A 232 23.92 15.11 -17.86
N LYS A 233 23.35 14.56 -16.78
CA LYS A 233 22.34 13.50 -16.88
C LYS A 233 21.07 14.01 -17.55
N LEU A 234 20.60 15.19 -17.17
CA LEU A 234 19.42 15.80 -17.80
C LEU A 234 19.65 16.09 -19.27
N ALA A 235 20.84 16.62 -19.63
CA ALA A 235 21.21 16.91 -21.01
C ALA A 235 21.38 15.66 -21.89
N SER A 236 21.71 14.51 -21.28
CA SER A 236 21.87 13.23 -21.99
C SER A 236 20.54 12.55 -22.32
N LEU A 237 19.43 12.96 -21.71
CA LEU A 237 18.14 12.30 -21.88
C LEU A 237 17.62 12.39 -23.32
N LYS A 238 17.25 11.24 -23.85
CA LYS A 238 16.64 11.11 -25.19
C LYS A 238 15.15 10.84 -25.12
N ARG A 239 14.65 10.34 -23.98
CA ARG A 239 13.23 10.01 -23.79
C ARG A 239 12.87 10.01 -22.31
N ILE A 240 11.64 10.39 -22.01
CA ILE A 240 11.05 10.31 -20.67
C ILE A 240 9.78 9.45 -20.75
N TYR A 241 9.63 8.54 -19.78
CA TYR A 241 8.40 7.77 -19.56
C TYR A 241 7.75 8.27 -18.29
N ILE A 242 6.49 8.72 -18.38
CA ILE A 242 5.72 9.15 -17.20
C ILE A 242 4.68 8.09 -16.90
N ILE A 243 4.76 7.48 -15.72
CA ILE A 243 3.92 6.35 -15.32
C ILE A 243 3.09 6.74 -14.11
N ALA A 244 1.78 6.55 -14.20
CA ALA A 244 0.86 6.92 -13.13
C ALA A 244 -0.48 6.16 -13.23
N CYS A 245 -1.31 6.30 -12.20
CA CYS A 245 -2.69 5.80 -12.17
C CYS A 245 -3.67 6.94 -11.89
N GLY A 246 -4.92 6.78 -12.37
CA GLY A 246 -6.01 7.70 -12.06
C GLY A 246 -5.75 9.15 -12.44
N SER A 247 -6.05 10.09 -11.56
CA SER A 247 -5.84 11.53 -11.80
C SER A 247 -4.37 11.91 -11.99
N ALA A 248 -3.45 11.19 -11.37
CA ALA A 248 -2.01 11.40 -11.56
C ALA A 248 -1.56 11.12 -13.00
N TYR A 249 -2.22 10.20 -13.72
CA TYR A 249 -1.99 9.98 -15.15
C TYR A 249 -2.27 11.25 -15.98
N HIS A 250 -3.35 11.96 -15.68
CA HIS A 250 -3.68 13.21 -16.37
C HIS A 250 -2.66 14.33 -16.07
N VAL A 251 -2.09 14.35 -14.85
CA VAL A 251 -0.95 15.23 -14.56
C VAL A 251 0.25 14.87 -15.45
N GLY A 252 0.52 13.58 -15.64
CA GLY A 252 1.53 13.09 -16.58
C GLY A 252 1.30 13.56 -18.00
N MET A 253 0.05 13.55 -18.47
CA MET A 253 -0.31 14.06 -19.81
C MET A 253 -0.01 15.56 -19.97
N VAL A 254 -0.29 16.38 -18.95
CA VAL A 254 0.11 17.81 -18.94
C VAL A 254 1.64 17.91 -18.96
N GLY A 255 2.33 17.16 -18.12
CA GLY A 255 3.79 17.09 -18.06
C GLY A 255 4.42 16.76 -19.42
N LYS A 256 3.82 15.81 -20.17
CA LYS A 256 4.24 15.49 -21.54
C LYS A 256 4.27 16.73 -22.42
N TYR A 257 3.15 17.45 -22.52
CA TYR A 257 3.06 18.62 -23.40
C TYR A 257 4.06 19.72 -22.99
N VAL A 258 4.24 19.93 -21.70
CA VAL A 258 5.19 20.94 -21.18
C VAL A 258 6.64 20.53 -21.53
N ILE A 259 7.03 19.31 -21.22
CA ILE A 259 8.41 18.83 -21.44
C ILE A 259 8.73 18.77 -22.95
N GLU A 260 7.85 18.22 -23.76
CA GLU A 260 8.04 18.17 -25.22
C GLU A 260 8.12 19.57 -25.84
N SER A 261 7.31 20.52 -25.34
CA SER A 261 7.32 21.91 -25.81
C SER A 261 8.60 22.64 -25.45
N MET A 262 9.05 22.52 -24.19
CA MET A 262 10.18 23.28 -23.66
C MET A 262 11.53 22.60 -23.89
N ALA A 263 11.64 21.33 -23.54
CA ALA A 263 12.91 20.59 -23.59
C ALA A 263 13.14 19.85 -24.93
N LYS A 264 12.11 19.70 -25.76
CA LYS A 264 12.18 18.95 -27.04
C LYS A 264 12.59 17.48 -26.87
N ILE A 265 12.31 16.92 -25.70
CA ILE A 265 12.54 15.51 -25.38
C ILE A 265 11.22 14.76 -25.54
N PRO A 266 11.14 13.68 -26.33
CA PRO A 266 9.94 12.87 -26.47
C PRO A 266 9.49 12.27 -25.13
N VAL A 267 8.19 12.37 -24.84
CA VAL A 267 7.60 11.86 -23.59
C VAL A 267 6.51 10.84 -23.91
N GLU A 268 6.61 9.67 -23.34
CA GLU A 268 5.57 8.64 -23.36
C GLU A 268 4.86 8.62 -22.00
N VAL A 269 3.53 8.69 -22.00
CA VAL A 269 2.74 8.60 -20.76
C VAL A 269 1.95 7.31 -20.79
N ASP A 270 2.04 6.53 -19.72
CA ASP A 270 1.39 5.24 -19.62
C ASP A 270 0.69 5.04 -18.27
N VAL A 271 -0.37 4.24 -18.28
CA VAL A 271 -1.03 3.79 -17.07
C VAL A 271 -0.16 2.71 -16.42
N ALA A 272 0.07 2.80 -15.11
CA ALA A 272 1.01 1.91 -14.43
C ALA A 272 0.63 0.43 -14.54
N SER A 273 -0.65 0.08 -14.57
CA SER A 273 -1.11 -1.30 -14.81
C SER A 273 -0.71 -1.80 -16.20
N GLU A 274 -0.90 -0.99 -17.23
CA GLU A 274 -0.53 -1.36 -18.59
C GLU A 274 1.00 -1.47 -18.75
N PHE A 275 1.73 -0.48 -18.24
CA PHE A 275 3.18 -0.47 -18.25
C PHE A 275 3.79 -1.72 -17.61
N ARG A 276 3.20 -2.17 -16.49
CA ARG A 276 3.63 -3.37 -15.77
C ARG A 276 3.52 -4.63 -16.60
N TYR A 277 2.43 -4.79 -17.37
CA TYR A 277 2.11 -6.05 -18.04
C TYR A 277 2.53 -6.12 -19.52
N ARG A 278 2.70 -4.98 -20.20
CA ARG A 278 3.02 -4.95 -21.62
C ARG A 278 4.50 -5.14 -21.96
N ASP A 279 5.37 -5.30 -20.97
CA ASP A 279 6.82 -5.41 -21.17
C ASP A 279 7.41 -4.24 -21.98
N PRO A 280 7.41 -3.00 -21.45
CA PRO A 280 7.73 -1.80 -22.20
C PRO A 280 9.17 -1.80 -22.71
N ILE A 281 9.38 -1.23 -23.90
CA ILE A 281 10.72 -1.00 -24.45
C ILE A 281 11.29 0.25 -23.80
N LEU A 282 12.25 0.08 -22.92
CA LEU A 282 12.99 1.19 -22.30
C LEU A 282 14.32 1.37 -23.05
N VAL A 283 14.49 2.55 -23.65
CA VAL A 283 15.71 2.86 -24.42
C VAL A 283 16.82 3.39 -23.51
N GLU A 284 18.07 3.26 -23.97
CA GLU A 284 19.22 3.90 -23.32
C GLU A 284 19.04 5.43 -23.27
N ASP A 285 19.66 6.09 -22.30
CA ASP A 285 19.51 7.52 -22.04
C ASP A 285 18.06 7.96 -21.84
N SER A 286 17.23 7.10 -21.23
CA SER A 286 15.88 7.43 -20.83
C SER A 286 15.73 7.55 -19.32
N MET A 287 14.62 8.13 -18.89
CA MET A 287 14.24 8.30 -17.50
C MET A 287 12.78 7.91 -17.31
N VAL A 288 12.46 7.25 -16.21
CA VAL A 288 11.09 6.97 -15.80
C VAL A 288 10.69 7.93 -14.68
N VAL A 289 9.54 8.59 -14.83
CA VAL A 289 8.92 9.45 -13.82
C VAL A 289 7.66 8.75 -13.34
N ILE A 290 7.57 8.41 -12.06
CA ILE A 290 6.39 7.78 -11.48
C ILE A 290 5.65 8.78 -10.61
N ILE A 291 4.44 9.17 -11.01
CA ILE A 291 3.63 10.12 -10.25
C ILE A 291 2.65 9.34 -9.37
N SER A 292 2.76 9.50 -8.06
CA SER A 292 1.85 8.89 -7.10
C SER A 292 1.66 9.80 -5.89
N GLN A 293 0.42 9.98 -5.46
CA GLN A 293 0.09 10.76 -4.27
C GLN A 293 0.35 9.90 -3.00
N SER A 294 -0.13 8.66 -2.96
CA SER A 294 0.02 7.79 -1.79
C SER A 294 1.43 7.16 -1.68
N GLY A 295 2.15 7.05 -2.81
CA GLY A 295 3.39 6.29 -2.85
C GLY A 295 3.22 4.77 -2.73
N GLU A 296 1.99 4.27 -2.62
CA GLU A 296 1.69 2.88 -2.28
C GLU A 296 0.81 2.15 -3.31
N THR A 297 0.49 2.79 -4.43
CA THR A 297 -0.28 2.14 -5.50
C THR A 297 0.49 0.95 -6.04
N ALA A 298 -0.08 -0.26 -5.94
CA ALA A 298 0.59 -1.52 -6.25
C ALA A 298 1.19 -1.55 -7.66
N ASP A 299 0.45 -1.04 -8.67
CA ASP A 299 0.93 -0.99 -10.05
C ASP A 299 2.07 0.02 -10.23
N SER A 300 2.01 1.18 -9.54
CA SER A 300 3.10 2.16 -9.56
C SER A 300 4.37 1.60 -8.93
N LEU A 301 4.25 0.83 -7.84
CA LEU A 301 5.35 0.12 -7.21
C LEU A 301 5.94 -0.96 -8.12
N ALA A 302 5.09 -1.69 -8.84
CA ALA A 302 5.53 -2.69 -9.80
C ALA A 302 6.26 -2.06 -11.00
N ALA A 303 5.76 -0.93 -11.52
CA ALA A 303 6.42 -0.17 -12.57
C ALA A 303 7.80 0.36 -12.13
N LEU A 304 7.92 0.82 -10.87
CA LEU A 304 9.20 1.21 -10.28
C LEU A 304 10.21 0.06 -10.26
N ARG A 305 9.79 -1.11 -9.77
CA ARG A 305 10.65 -2.30 -9.74
C ARG A 305 11.11 -2.69 -11.14
N LEU A 306 10.19 -2.69 -12.11
CA LEU A 306 10.50 -3.01 -13.50
C LEU A 306 11.53 -2.05 -14.11
N ALA A 307 11.38 -0.73 -13.91
CA ALA A 307 12.35 0.25 -14.38
C ALA A 307 13.71 0.07 -13.70
N ARG A 308 13.71 -0.19 -12.40
CA ARG A 308 14.92 -0.46 -11.62
C ARG A 308 15.66 -1.72 -12.12
N ASP A 309 14.93 -2.81 -12.33
CA ASP A 309 15.52 -4.08 -12.76
C ASP A 309 16.14 -3.97 -14.16
N ARG A 310 15.69 -2.98 -14.95
CA ARG A 310 16.28 -2.62 -16.25
C ARG A 310 17.33 -1.52 -16.19
N ASN A 311 17.75 -1.12 -15.00
CA ASN A 311 18.75 -0.09 -14.78
C ASN A 311 18.41 1.31 -15.35
N VAL A 312 17.13 1.63 -15.53
CA VAL A 312 16.69 2.96 -15.97
C VAL A 312 16.55 3.87 -14.75
N PRO A 313 17.07 5.12 -14.78
CA PRO A 313 16.87 6.10 -13.74
C PRO A 313 15.38 6.37 -13.49
N VAL A 314 14.99 6.44 -12.22
CA VAL A 314 13.61 6.70 -11.82
C VAL A 314 13.52 7.94 -10.97
N ILE A 315 12.57 8.83 -11.28
CA ILE A 315 12.15 9.96 -10.44
C ILE A 315 10.76 9.68 -9.92
N ILE A 316 10.56 9.97 -8.64
CA ILE A 316 9.26 9.83 -8.00
C ILE A 316 8.89 11.16 -7.36
N PRO A 317 8.05 11.98 -8.02
CA PRO A 317 7.44 13.14 -7.40
C PRO A 317 6.34 12.69 -6.42
N GLY A 318 6.50 12.99 -5.14
CA GLY A 318 5.48 12.65 -4.15
C GLY A 318 5.98 12.68 -2.71
N PRO A 319 5.10 12.69 -1.70
CA PRO A 319 5.48 12.63 -0.31
C PRO A 319 6.04 11.24 0.04
N GLY A 320 7.23 11.24 0.63
CA GLY A 320 7.88 10.19 1.39
C GLY A 320 7.58 8.73 1.08
N TRP A 321 8.39 8.11 0.25
CA TRP A 321 8.40 6.66 0.02
C TRP A 321 9.32 5.95 1.02
N GLU A 322 8.98 5.96 2.31
CA GLU A 322 9.81 5.33 3.34
C GLU A 322 9.97 3.82 3.14
N GLY A 323 9.01 3.16 2.51
CA GLY A 323 9.07 1.74 2.19
C GLY A 323 10.11 1.35 1.11
N MET A 324 10.78 2.30 0.45
CA MET A 324 11.72 2.05 -0.64
C MET A 324 13.10 2.69 -0.46
N ARG A 325 13.48 3.06 0.75
CA ARG A 325 14.80 3.65 1.06
C ARG A 325 16.00 2.71 0.85
N THR A 326 15.84 1.53 0.31
CA THR A 326 16.96 0.63 0.00
C THR A 326 17.52 0.92 -1.37
N GLU A 327 18.73 1.53 -1.37
CA GLU A 327 19.72 1.64 -2.44
C GLU A 327 19.62 2.81 -3.44
N LYS A 328 20.62 3.70 -3.33
CA LYS A 328 21.27 4.62 -4.29
C LYS A 328 20.62 4.76 -5.68
N ARG A 329 19.46 5.43 -5.79
CA ARG A 329 18.98 6.02 -7.06
C ARG A 329 18.12 7.23 -6.78
N ILE A 330 18.04 8.12 -7.76
CA ILE A 330 17.52 9.48 -7.67
C ILE A 330 16.06 9.49 -7.25
N TYR A 331 15.77 10.01 -6.07
CA TYR A 331 14.42 10.26 -5.59
C TYR A 331 14.21 11.76 -5.48
N LEU A 332 13.23 12.27 -6.21
CA LEU A 332 12.74 13.64 -6.04
C LEU A 332 11.55 13.58 -5.08
N GLN A 333 11.82 13.78 -3.81
CA GLN A 333 10.76 13.89 -2.82
C GLN A 333 10.18 15.31 -2.88
N LEU A 334 9.04 15.49 -3.53
CA LEU A 334 8.33 16.75 -3.46
C LEU A 334 7.59 16.83 -2.12
N PRO A 335 7.78 17.86 -1.32
CA PRO A 335 6.99 18.06 -0.11
C PRO A 335 5.58 18.52 -0.51
N PHE A 336 4.70 17.57 -0.84
CA PHE A 336 3.27 17.90 -0.89
C PHE A 336 2.77 17.99 0.56
N GLY A 337 2.12 19.11 0.89
CA GLY A 337 1.38 19.22 2.12
C GLY A 337 0.41 18.04 2.24
N LYS A 338 0.43 17.37 3.39
CA LYS A 338 -0.54 16.35 3.76
C LYS A 338 -1.76 17.02 4.32
#